data_e9e3eae75c3f4aaaf15930fbb40b4c9c
#
_entry.id   e9e3eae75c3f4aaaf15930fbb40b4c9c
#
_cell.length_a   1.000
_cell.length_b   1.000
_cell.length_c   1.000
_cell.angle_alpha   90.00
_cell.angle_beta   90.00
_cell.angle_gamma   90.00
#
_symmetry.space_group_name_H-M   'P 1'
#
loop_
_entity.id
_entity.type
_entity.pdbx_description
1 polymer ?
#
loop_
_entity_poly.entity_id
_entity_poly.type
_entity_poly.pdbx_seq_one_letter_code
_entity_poly.pdbx_strand_id
1 'polypeptide(L)'
;MGATFGRVGSIVNEMTARLALGLAAFFLFIAVGLGAFGAHALKSRLAPDLTAVYQTAVQYHFWHALGLLAVGILLLQKPDSGALAAAAWLLIAGLLLFSGSLYALALTGIRGLGAITPIGGVAFLAAWAALAWAAWRWQT
;
A
#
# COMPACT_ATOMS: atom_id res chain seq x y z
N MET A 1 -24.39 -27.29 0.73
CA MET A 1 -22.94 -27.08 0.91
C MET A 1 -22.29 -26.09 -0.10
N GLY A 2 -23.07 -25.45 -0.95
CA GLY A 2 -22.58 -24.52 -1.97
C GLY A 2 -22.48 -23.03 -1.57
N ALA A 3 -23.02 -22.63 -0.42
CA ALA A 3 -23.14 -21.22 -0.06
C ALA A 3 -21.90 -20.59 0.62
N THR A 4 -20.98 -21.40 1.12
CA THR A 4 -19.82 -20.90 1.90
C THR A 4 -18.63 -20.58 1.01
N PHE A 5 -18.45 -21.27 -0.10
CA PHE A 5 -17.39 -21.00 -1.08
C PHE A 5 -17.65 -19.72 -1.92
N GLY A 6 -18.92 -19.40 -2.18
CA GLY A 6 -19.31 -18.18 -2.87
C GLY A 6 -19.01 -16.91 -2.06
N ARG A 7 -19.02 -17.00 -0.74
CA ARG A 7 -18.82 -15.84 0.16
C ARG A 7 -17.36 -15.45 0.34
N VAL A 8 -16.43 -16.39 0.27
CA VAL A 8 -14.98 -16.11 0.32
C VAL A 8 -14.51 -15.46 -0.98
N GLY A 9 -15.04 -15.90 -2.12
CA GLY A 9 -14.81 -15.26 -3.42
C GLY A 9 -15.37 -13.84 -3.49
N SER A 10 -16.50 -13.56 -2.82
CA SER A 10 -17.09 -12.21 -2.78
C SER A 10 -16.25 -11.23 -1.95
N ILE A 11 -15.65 -11.66 -0.83
CA ILE A 11 -14.85 -10.78 0.03
C ILE A 11 -13.57 -10.30 -0.69
N VAL A 12 -12.92 -11.17 -1.47
CA VAL A 12 -11.75 -10.77 -2.29
C VAL A 12 -12.20 -9.88 -3.47
N ASN A 13 -13.43 -10.08 -3.95
CA ASN A 13 -14.02 -9.32 -5.05
C ASN A 13 -14.74 -8.03 -4.59
N GLU A 14 -14.82 -7.77 -3.28
CA GLU A 14 -15.46 -6.56 -2.73
C GLU A 14 -14.55 -5.33 -2.72
N MET A 15 -13.35 -5.41 -3.31
CA MET A 15 -12.55 -4.22 -3.57
C MET A 15 -13.22 -3.42 -4.69
N THR A 16 -14.14 -2.56 -4.30
CA THR A 16 -14.79 -1.64 -5.21
C THR A 16 -13.88 -0.47 -5.55
N ALA A 17 -14.07 0.13 -6.72
CA ALA A 17 -13.38 1.37 -7.09
C ALA A 17 -13.54 2.44 -6.00
N ARG A 18 -14.73 2.58 -5.45
CA ARG A 18 -15.03 3.53 -4.37
C ARG A 18 -14.17 3.28 -3.13
N LEU A 19 -14.03 2.03 -2.72
CA LEU A 19 -13.21 1.66 -1.56
C LEU A 19 -11.73 1.93 -1.83
N ALA A 20 -11.21 1.51 -3.00
CA ALA A 20 -9.83 1.74 -3.38
C ALA A 20 -9.48 3.23 -3.44
N LEU A 21 -10.32 4.05 -4.05
CA LEU A 21 -10.15 5.50 -4.14
C LEU A 21 -10.19 6.17 -2.76
N GLY A 22 -11.14 5.77 -1.91
CA GLY A 22 -11.25 6.29 -0.55
C GLY A 22 -10.04 5.95 0.31
N LEU A 23 -9.57 4.70 0.26
CA LEU A 23 -8.36 4.28 0.98
C LEU A 23 -7.11 4.94 0.43
N ALA A 24 -6.98 5.10 -0.90
CA ALA A 24 -5.87 5.80 -1.51
C ALA A 24 -5.80 7.26 -1.03
N ALA A 25 -6.93 7.96 -1.04
CA ALA A 25 -7.02 9.34 -0.54
C ALA A 25 -6.65 9.43 0.94
N PHE A 26 -7.12 8.48 1.75
CA PHE A 26 -6.78 8.39 3.17
C PHE A 26 -5.28 8.17 3.37
N PHE A 27 -4.66 7.20 2.68
CA PHE A 27 -3.23 6.96 2.78
C PHE A 27 -2.41 8.16 2.29
N LEU A 28 -2.83 8.85 1.23
CA LEU A 28 -2.16 10.07 0.75
C LEU A 28 -2.27 11.21 1.77
N PHE A 29 -3.42 11.39 2.40
CA PHE A 29 -3.59 12.36 3.48
C PHE A 29 -2.60 12.08 4.64
N ILE A 30 -2.49 10.82 5.07
CA ILE A 30 -1.53 10.43 6.11
C ILE A 30 -0.10 10.62 5.63
N ALA A 31 0.22 10.30 4.36
CA ALA A 31 1.57 10.48 3.80
C ALA A 31 2.01 11.95 3.81
N VAL A 32 1.11 12.87 3.48
CA VAL A 32 1.39 14.32 3.57
C VAL A 32 1.68 14.72 5.01
N GLY A 33 0.83 14.30 5.96
CA GLY A 33 1.01 14.59 7.39
C GLY A 33 2.34 14.05 7.92
N LEU A 34 2.66 12.78 7.65
CA LEU A 34 3.90 12.15 8.10
C LEU A 34 5.14 12.76 7.41
N GLY A 35 5.03 13.12 6.13
CA GLY A 35 6.09 13.79 5.41
C GLY A 35 6.40 15.17 6.01
N ALA A 36 5.38 15.97 6.28
CA ALA A 36 5.52 17.28 6.92
C ALA A 36 6.08 17.16 8.36
N PHE A 37 5.56 16.19 9.13
CA PHE A 37 6.04 15.91 10.48
C PHE A 37 7.53 15.54 10.47
N GLY A 38 7.95 14.68 9.56
CA GLY A 38 9.35 14.29 9.40
C GLY A 38 10.25 15.46 9.07
N ALA A 39 9.82 16.33 8.14
CA ALA A 39 10.60 17.48 7.70
C ALA A 39 10.76 18.57 8.78
N HIS A 40 9.79 18.75 9.64
CA HIS A 40 9.75 19.83 10.63
C HIS A 40 10.07 19.36 12.05
N ALA A 41 9.40 18.32 12.55
CA ALA A 41 9.52 17.91 13.96
C ALA A 41 10.65 16.89 14.20
N LEU A 42 10.94 16.02 13.24
CA LEU A 42 11.88 14.90 13.42
C LEU A 42 13.28 15.20 12.90
N LYS A 43 13.46 16.20 12.04
CA LYS A 43 14.74 16.53 11.38
C LYS A 43 15.92 16.71 12.36
N SER A 44 15.65 17.24 13.54
CA SER A 44 16.66 17.47 14.58
C SER A 44 16.61 16.46 15.74
N ARG A 45 15.69 15.51 15.71
CA ARG A 45 15.43 14.57 16.82
C ARG A 45 15.88 13.14 16.53
N LEU A 46 15.93 12.75 15.25
CA LEU A 46 16.35 11.42 14.84
C LEU A 46 17.83 11.42 14.47
N ALA A 47 18.51 10.31 14.79
CA ALA A 47 19.85 10.04 14.28
C ALA A 47 19.80 9.97 12.74
N PRO A 48 20.92 10.28 12.03
CA PRO A 48 20.92 10.33 10.57
C PRO A 48 20.47 9.04 9.87
N ASP A 49 20.81 7.86 10.42
CA ASP A 49 20.39 6.57 9.92
C ASP A 49 18.88 6.35 10.05
N LEU A 50 18.29 6.74 11.20
CA LEU A 50 16.85 6.65 11.43
C LEU A 50 16.07 7.70 10.62
N THR A 51 16.67 8.84 10.37
CA THR A 51 16.10 9.84 9.45
C THR A 51 15.99 9.29 8.03
N ALA A 52 17.02 8.61 7.53
CA ALA A 52 17.00 7.96 6.23
C ALA A 52 15.93 6.87 6.14
N VAL A 53 15.77 6.05 7.20
CA VAL A 53 14.71 5.05 7.30
C VAL A 53 13.33 5.69 7.24
N TYR A 54 13.10 6.77 7.97
CA TYR A 54 11.85 7.51 7.97
C TYR A 54 11.53 8.08 6.59
N GLN A 55 12.51 8.67 5.92
CA GLN A 55 12.34 9.20 4.56
C GLN A 55 11.98 8.09 3.56
N THR A 56 12.62 6.94 3.67
CA THR A 56 12.25 5.76 2.85
C THR A 56 10.81 5.35 3.10
N ALA A 57 10.36 5.33 4.36
CA ALA A 57 8.97 5.03 4.70
C ALA A 57 8.00 5.99 4.02
N VAL A 58 8.23 7.29 4.10
CA VAL A 58 7.39 8.33 3.48
C VAL A 58 7.36 8.18 1.96
N GLN A 59 8.51 7.95 1.34
CA GLN A 59 8.65 7.86 -0.12
C GLN A 59 7.88 6.66 -0.68
N TYR A 60 8.07 5.48 -0.10
CA TYR A 60 7.33 4.27 -0.50
C TYR A 60 5.84 4.38 -0.18
N HIS A 61 5.48 5.06 0.92
CA HIS A 61 4.09 5.35 1.24
C HIS A 61 3.42 6.17 0.12
N PHE A 62 4.02 7.27 -0.30
CA PHE A 62 3.49 8.09 -1.39
C PHE A 62 3.36 7.30 -2.70
N TRP A 63 4.42 6.64 -3.14
CA TRP A 63 4.42 5.92 -4.41
C TRP A 63 3.31 4.86 -4.48
N HIS A 64 3.14 4.10 -3.40
CA HIS A 64 2.20 3.00 -3.40
C HIS A 64 0.77 3.42 -3.06
N ALA A 65 0.58 4.51 -2.34
CA ALA A 65 -0.74 5.14 -2.21
C ALA A 65 -1.22 5.74 -3.54
N LEU A 66 -0.32 6.34 -4.33
CA LEU A 66 -0.62 6.76 -5.71
C LEU A 66 -0.89 5.54 -6.61
N GLY A 67 -0.16 4.45 -6.43
CA GLY A 67 -0.46 3.17 -7.10
C GLY A 67 -1.85 2.67 -6.80
N LEU A 68 -2.28 2.75 -5.54
CA LEU A 68 -3.64 2.37 -5.12
C LEU A 68 -4.70 3.30 -5.74
N LEU A 69 -4.40 4.59 -5.85
CA LEU A 69 -5.27 5.55 -6.55
C LEU A 69 -5.44 5.17 -8.02
N ALA A 70 -4.35 4.84 -8.70
CA ALA A 70 -4.38 4.39 -10.09
C ALA A 70 -5.21 3.11 -10.27
N VAL A 71 -5.01 2.12 -9.40
CA VAL A 71 -5.79 0.88 -9.41
C VAL A 71 -7.28 1.17 -9.17
N GLY A 72 -7.61 2.09 -8.26
CA GLY A 72 -8.98 2.52 -8.02
C GLY A 72 -9.65 3.13 -9.25
N ILE A 73 -8.92 3.95 -10.02
CA ILE A 73 -9.40 4.53 -11.28
C ILE A 73 -9.63 3.42 -12.33
N LEU A 74 -8.73 2.44 -12.42
CA LEU A 74 -8.88 1.32 -13.34
C LEU A 74 -10.07 0.42 -12.98
N LEU A 75 -10.36 0.24 -11.70
CA LEU A 75 -11.53 -0.48 -11.23
C LEU A 75 -12.86 0.19 -11.61
N LEU A 76 -12.88 1.51 -11.88
CA LEU A 76 -14.07 2.17 -12.46
C LEU A 76 -14.38 1.65 -13.85
N GLN A 77 -13.37 1.25 -14.62
CA GLN A 77 -13.50 0.75 -16.00
C GLN A 77 -13.70 -0.77 -16.05
N LYS A 78 -13.09 -1.50 -15.12
CA LYS A 78 -13.13 -2.98 -15.04
C LYS A 78 -13.45 -3.41 -13.60
N PRO A 79 -14.68 -3.18 -13.12
CA PRO A 79 -15.05 -3.44 -11.73
C PRO A 79 -14.93 -4.92 -11.31
N ASP A 80 -15.07 -5.84 -12.26
CA ASP A 80 -15.02 -7.28 -12.02
C ASP A 80 -13.61 -7.87 -12.16
N SER A 81 -12.57 -7.04 -12.32
CA SER A 81 -11.20 -7.52 -12.47
C SER A 81 -10.63 -8.01 -11.14
N GLY A 82 -10.55 -9.33 -10.97
CA GLY A 82 -9.90 -9.95 -9.82
C GLY A 82 -8.42 -9.59 -9.67
N ALA A 83 -7.72 -9.38 -10.79
CA ALA A 83 -6.31 -8.96 -10.76
C ALA A 83 -6.15 -7.52 -10.22
N LEU A 84 -7.03 -6.58 -10.59
CA LEU A 84 -7.04 -5.23 -10.03
C LEU A 84 -7.41 -5.24 -8.55
N ALA A 85 -8.41 -6.04 -8.16
CA ALA A 85 -8.78 -6.20 -6.76
C ALA A 85 -7.62 -6.76 -5.93
N ALA A 86 -6.93 -7.78 -6.42
CA ALA A 86 -5.73 -8.34 -5.79
C ALA A 86 -4.60 -7.31 -5.67
N ALA A 87 -4.34 -6.53 -6.74
CA ALA A 87 -3.35 -5.46 -6.71
C ALA A 87 -3.67 -4.43 -5.62
N ALA A 88 -4.93 -4.01 -5.48
CA ALA A 88 -5.35 -3.06 -4.46
C ALA A 88 -5.10 -3.60 -3.04
N TRP A 89 -5.51 -4.84 -2.74
CA TRP A 89 -5.27 -5.46 -1.43
C TRP A 89 -3.79 -5.63 -1.13
N LEU A 90 -2.98 -6.02 -2.11
CA LEU A 90 -1.52 -6.16 -1.96
C LEU A 90 -0.83 -4.81 -1.73
N LEU A 91 -1.30 -3.74 -2.38
CA LEU A 91 -0.80 -2.38 -2.12
C LEU A 91 -1.11 -1.96 -0.69
N ILE A 92 -2.32 -2.21 -0.19
CA ILE A 92 -2.70 -1.90 1.20
C ILE A 92 -1.84 -2.70 2.18
N ALA A 93 -1.69 -4.00 1.97
CA ALA A 93 -0.84 -4.84 2.81
C ALA A 93 0.62 -4.35 2.81
N GLY A 94 1.16 -4.00 1.64
CA GLY A 94 2.49 -3.42 1.50
C GLY A 94 2.65 -2.08 2.22
N LEU A 95 1.66 -1.18 2.12
CA LEU A 95 1.67 0.10 2.84
C LEU A 95 1.75 -0.10 4.36
N LEU A 96 0.98 -1.03 4.90
CA LEU A 96 0.97 -1.32 6.32
C LEU A 96 2.27 -2.01 6.78
N LEU A 97 2.72 -3.02 6.04
CA LEU A 97 3.87 -3.83 6.44
C LEU A 97 5.21 -3.17 6.10
N PHE A 98 5.37 -2.56 4.94
CA PHE A 98 6.61 -1.91 4.54
C PHE A 98 6.76 -0.53 5.19
N SER A 99 5.93 0.42 4.82
CA SER A 99 6.04 1.79 5.36
C SER A 99 5.72 1.83 6.85
N GLY A 100 4.73 1.07 7.30
CA GLY A 100 4.36 0.99 8.71
C GLY A 100 5.51 0.48 9.59
N SER A 101 6.20 -0.59 9.18
CA SER A 101 7.35 -1.12 9.94
C SER A 101 8.54 -0.17 9.96
N LEU A 102 8.79 0.55 8.87
CA LEU A 102 9.87 1.55 8.80
C LEU A 102 9.56 2.79 9.63
N TYR A 103 8.32 3.27 9.65
CA TYR A 103 7.91 4.34 10.58
C TYR A 103 8.13 3.91 12.04
N ALA A 104 7.65 2.72 12.40
CA ALA A 104 7.81 2.20 13.74
C ALA A 104 9.29 2.03 14.11
N LEU A 105 10.13 1.50 13.21
CA LEU A 105 11.57 1.37 13.42
C LEU A 105 12.22 2.75 13.63
N ALA A 106 11.92 3.71 12.77
CA ALA A 106 12.52 5.05 12.86
C ALA A 106 12.15 5.77 14.15
N LEU A 107 10.90 5.64 14.61
CA LEU A 107 10.40 6.34 15.80
C LEU A 107 10.76 5.63 17.11
N THR A 108 10.92 4.32 17.10
CA THR A 108 11.21 3.53 18.33
C THR A 108 12.67 3.12 18.44
N GLY A 109 13.42 3.09 17.35
CA GLY A 109 14.79 2.56 17.29
C GLY A 109 14.87 1.03 17.38
N ILE A 110 13.72 0.32 17.40
CA ILE A 110 13.65 -1.15 17.49
C ILE A 110 14.01 -1.76 16.13
N ARG A 111 15.27 -2.13 15.94
CA ARG A 111 15.80 -2.62 14.66
C ARG A 111 15.15 -3.93 14.19
N GLY A 112 14.63 -4.76 15.11
CA GLY A 112 13.90 -5.99 14.76
C GLY A 112 12.67 -5.77 13.90
N LEU A 113 12.06 -4.58 13.94
CA LEU A 113 10.92 -4.22 13.08
C LEU A 113 11.29 -4.20 11.59
N GLY A 114 12.57 -4.01 11.26
CA GLY A 114 13.07 -4.11 9.89
C GLY A 114 12.93 -5.51 9.27
N ALA A 115 12.73 -6.55 10.06
CA ALA A 115 12.46 -7.90 9.57
C ALA A 115 11.05 -8.04 8.93
N ILE A 116 10.11 -7.16 9.27
CA ILE A 116 8.75 -7.12 8.69
C ILE A 116 8.77 -6.45 7.32
N THR A 117 9.64 -5.50 7.11
CA THR A 117 9.73 -4.67 5.89
C THR A 117 9.84 -5.50 4.60
N PRO A 118 10.67 -6.55 4.50
CA PRO A 118 10.75 -7.38 3.29
C PRO A 118 9.43 -8.06 2.91
N ILE A 119 8.61 -8.43 3.88
CA ILE A 119 7.28 -9.03 3.64
C ILE A 119 6.39 -8.00 2.93
N GLY A 120 6.40 -6.76 3.40
CA GLY A 120 5.71 -5.65 2.73
C GLY A 120 6.26 -5.36 1.33
N GLY A 121 7.59 -5.46 1.15
CA GLY A 121 8.22 -5.33 -0.15
C GLY A 121 7.77 -6.39 -1.15
N VAL A 122 7.65 -7.64 -0.72
CA VAL A 122 7.09 -8.73 -1.55
C VAL A 122 5.63 -8.44 -1.91
N ALA A 123 4.83 -7.92 -0.98
CA ALA A 123 3.45 -7.51 -1.27
C ALA A 123 3.39 -6.42 -2.34
N PHE A 124 4.27 -5.43 -2.30
CA PHE A 124 4.37 -4.41 -3.35
C PHE A 124 4.75 -5.01 -4.72
N LEU A 125 5.76 -5.87 -4.77
CA LEU A 125 6.15 -6.54 -6.01
C LEU A 125 5.00 -7.36 -6.60
N ALA A 126 4.29 -8.12 -5.76
CA ALA A 126 3.13 -8.89 -6.17
C ALA A 126 1.99 -7.99 -6.66
N ALA A 127 1.79 -6.83 -6.04
CA ALA A 127 0.78 -5.86 -6.47
C ALA A 127 1.08 -5.32 -7.89
N TRP A 128 2.32 -4.92 -8.14
CA TRP A 128 2.74 -4.45 -9.46
C TRP A 128 2.68 -5.55 -10.52
N ALA A 129 3.02 -6.78 -10.16
CA ALA A 129 2.86 -7.93 -11.05
C ALA A 129 1.39 -8.20 -11.40
N ALA A 130 0.49 -8.11 -10.41
CA ALA A 130 -0.95 -8.25 -10.62
C ALA A 130 -1.50 -7.14 -11.52
N LEU A 131 -1.04 -5.90 -11.35
CA LEU A 131 -1.42 -4.78 -12.21
C LEU A 131 -0.90 -4.97 -13.64
N ALA A 132 0.34 -5.40 -13.81
CA ALA A 132 0.91 -5.71 -15.13
C ALA A 132 0.12 -6.84 -15.83
N TRP A 133 -0.26 -7.86 -15.07
CA TRP A 133 -1.10 -8.93 -15.58
C TRP A 133 -2.49 -8.44 -16.00
N ALA A 134 -3.13 -7.59 -15.20
CA ALA A 134 -4.40 -6.97 -15.54
C ALA A 134 -4.31 -6.14 -16.82
N ALA A 135 -3.24 -5.35 -16.96
CA ALA A 135 -2.97 -4.55 -18.14
C ALA A 135 -2.74 -5.42 -19.41
N TRP A 136 -1.97 -6.50 -19.28
CA TRP A 136 -1.72 -7.43 -20.37
C TRP A 136 -3.00 -8.08 -20.89
N ARG A 137 -3.93 -8.39 -19.98
CA ARG A 137 -5.23 -8.99 -20.33
C ARG A 137 -6.31 -7.97 -20.64
N TRP A 138 -5.97 -6.69 -20.69
CA TRP A 138 -6.92 -5.62 -20.99
C TRP A 138 -7.36 -5.72 -22.42
N GLN A 139 -8.60 -6.18 -22.63
CA GLN A 139 -9.25 -6.16 -23.92
C GLN A 139 -10.20 -4.96 -23.95
N THR A 140 -10.05 -4.13 -24.94
CA THR A 140 -10.92 -2.98 -25.24
C THR A 140 -12.28 -3.43 -25.79
#